data_0532fa448fa52fe75ab5c3809a4ae324
#
_entry.id   0532fa448fa52fe75ab5c3809a4ae324
#
_cell.length_a   1.000
_cell.length_b   1.000
_cell.length_c   1.000
_cell.angle_alpha   90.00
_cell.angle_beta   90.00
_cell.angle_gamma   90.00
#
_symmetry.space_group_name_H-M   'P 1'
#
loop_
_entity.id
_entity.type
_entity.pdbx_description
1 polymer ?
#
loop_
_entity_poly.entity_id
_entity_poly.type
_entity_poly.pdbx_seq_one_letter_code
_entity_poly.pdbx_strand_id
1 'polypeptide(L)'
;MTLQDIYQFFQAPPVIFLNQELTVCYVLSVLLSKGESYGAELVQKLRDDHVGYRLSDTILQSSIRFLEREGMVVSYWKKPAKRGRPRRIYQVVSEKQQKAQDLAQLWRDYIENKSSILSQFSD
;
A
#
# COMPACT_ATOMS: atom_id res chain seq x y z
N MET A 1 -13.86 -16.59 25.27
CA MET A 1 -12.42 -16.29 25.32
C MET A 1 -11.76 -17.22 26.34
N THR A 2 -10.65 -17.83 25.96
CA THR A 2 -9.86 -18.73 26.83
C THR A 2 -8.47 -18.13 27.06
N LEU A 3 -7.72 -18.68 28.01
CA LEU A 3 -6.32 -18.28 28.21
C LEU A 3 -5.48 -18.56 26.96
N GLN A 4 -5.76 -19.64 26.25
CA GLN A 4 -5.08 -19.97 25.01
C GLN A 4 -5.31 -18.91 23.93
N ASP A 5 -6.53 -18.38 23.85
CA ASP A 5 -6.85 -17.30 22.91
C ASP A 5 -6.00 -16.04 23.17
N ILE A 6 -5.74 -15.74 24.45
CA ILE A 6 -4.91 -14.59 24.83
C ILE A 6 -3.46 -14.82 24.40
N TYR A 7 -2.90 -15.98 24.69
CA TYR A 7 -1.53 -16.30 24.29
C TYR A 7 -1.38 -16.28 22.78
N GLN A 8 -2.35 -16.84 22.06
CA GLN A 8 -2.33 -16.88 20.60
C GLN A 8 -2.38 -15.48 20.00
N PHE A 9 -3.16 -14.57 20.58
CA PHE A 9 -3.22 -13.19 20.14
C PHE A 9 -1.85 -12.51 20.16
N PHE A 10 -1.08 -12.71 21.24
CA PHE A 10 0.23 -12.10 21.36
C PHE A 10 1.30 -12.79 20.51
N GLN A 11 1.16 -14.08 20.25
CA GLN A 11 2.07 -14.81 19.38
C GLN A 11 1.83 -14.49 17.90
N ALA A 12 0.58 -14.29 17.50
CA ALA A 12 0.19 -13.99 16.13
C ALA A 12 -0.87 -12.89 16.15
N PRO A 13 -0.46 -11.63 16.37
CA PRO A 13 -1.43 -10.53 16.44
C PRO A 13 -2.19 -10.38 15.12
N PRO A 14 -3.47 -9.93 15.19
CA PRO A 14 -4.26 -9.72 13.99
C PRO A 14 -3.61 -8.73 13.05
N VAL A 15 -3.76 -8.96 11.76
CA VAL A 15 -3.27 -8.02 10.74
C VAL A 15 -4.11 -6.74 10.77
N ILE A 16 -3.51 -5.63 10.36
CA ILE A 16 -4.14 -4.33 10.27
C ILE A 16 -4.40 -4.01 8.81
N PHE A 17 -5.66 -3.72 8.47
CA PHE A 17 -6.00 -3.29 7.12
C PHE A 17 -5.83 -1.78 7.00
N LEU A 18 -5.19 -1.34 5.93
CA LEU A 18 -5.00 0.09 5.67
C LEU A 18 -6.34 0.76 5.41
N ASN A 19 -6.51 1.98 5.92
CA ASN A 19 -7.62 2.84 5.54
C ASN A 19 -7.31 3.54 4.22
N GLN A 20 -8.23 4.35 3.71
CA GLN A 20 -8.07 5.02 2.42
C GLN A 20 -6.91 6.02 2.43
N GLU A 21 -6.76 6.80 3.50
CA GLU A 21 -5.70 7.80 3.61
C GLU A 21 -4.31 7.17 3.55
N LEU A 22 -4.11 6.10 4.30
CA LEU A 22 -2.85 5.36 4.27
C LEU A 22 -2.61 4.69 2.92
N THR A 23 -3.67 4.16 2.31
CA THR A 23 -3.56 3.49 1.01
C THR A 23 -3.15 4.46 -0.09
N VAL A 24 -3.74 5.66 -0.12
CA VAL A 24 -3.36 6.70 -1.09
C VAL A 24 -1.85 6.96 -1.00
N CYS A 25 -1.35 7.20 0.19
CA CYS A 25 0.08 7.50 0.40
C CYS A 25 0.97 6.29 0.09
N TYR A 26 0.53 5.10 0.47
CA TYR A 26 1.26 3.85 0.17
C TYR A 26 1.37 3.62 -1.34
N VAL A 27 0.26 3.73 -2.07
CA VAL A 27 0.24 3.53 -3.52
C VAL A 27 1.22 4.48 -4.19
N LEU A 28 1.19 5.76 -3.82
CA LEU A 28 2.10 6.75 -4.39
C LEU A 28 3.56 6.40 -4.11
N SER A 29 3.88 5.90 -2.91
CA SER A 29 5.25 5.53 -2.58
C SER A 29 5.75 4.39 -3.47
N VAL A 30 4.91 3.40 -3.77
CA VAL A 30 5.28 2.30 -4.65
C VAL A 30 5.45 2.78 -6.09
N LEU A 31 4.50 3.58 -6.60
CA LEU A 31 4.56 4.07 -7.98
C LEU A 31 5.78 4.95 -8.20
N LEU A 32 6.15 5.78 -7.25
CA LEU A 32 7.35 6.61 -7.35
C LEU A 32 8.63 5.76 -7.33
N SER A 33 8.65 4.73 -6.51
CA SER A 33 9.82 3.85 -6.38
C SER A 33 10.01 2.94 -7.59
N LYS A 34 8.93 2.37 -8.12
CA LYS A 34 9.00 1.39 -9.21
C LYS A 34 8.78 2.00 -10.60
N GLY A 35 8.17 3.19 -10.66
CA GLY A 35 7.76 3.82 -11.89
C GLY A 35 6.34 3.45 -12.31
N GLU A 36 5.94 2.21 -12.14
CA GLU A 36 4.58 1.74 -12.42
C GLU A 36 4.27 0.50 -11.61
N SER A 37 2.97 0.21 -11.43
CA SER A 37 2.52 -1.00 -10.73
C SER A 37 1.07 -1.30 -11.10
N TYR A 38 0.58 -2.44 -10.64
CA TYR A 38 -0.81 -2.87 -10.86
C TYR A 38 -1.41 -3.39 -9.55
N GLY A 39 -2.74 -3.54 -9.53
CA GLY A 39 -3.48 -3.80 -8.28
C GLY A 39 -2.95 -4.98 -7.49
N ALA A 40 -2.80 -6.15 -8.12
CA ALA A 40 -2.35 -7.36 -7.42
C ALA A 40 -0.93 -7.20 -6.86
N GLU A 41 -0.05 -6.49 -7.58
CA GLU A 41 1.30 -6.23 -7.11
C GLU A 41 1.30 -5.31 -5.88
N LEU A 42 0.45 -4.27 -5.90
CA LEU A 42 0.34 -3.35 -4.76
C LEU A 42 -0.12 -4.09 -3.50
N VAL A 43 -1.08 -4.98 -3.62
CA VAL A 43 -1.58 -5.78 -2.50
C VAL A 43 -0.49 -6.72 -1.98
N GLN A 44 0.19 -7.42 -2.87
CA GLN A 44 1.21 -8.42 -2.48
C GLN A 44 2.44 -7.74 -1.89
N LYS A 45 2.87 -6.62 -2.47
CA LYS A 45 4.04 -5.90 -1.99
C LYS A 45 3.84 -5.40 -0.56
N LEU A 46 2.65 -4.91 -0.21
CA LEU A 46 2.36 -4.51 1.16
C LEU A 46 2.52 -5.69 2.12
N ARG A 47 1.97 -6.84 1.73
CA ARG A 47 2.06 -8.06 2.55
C ARG A 47 3.51 -8.50 2.75
N ASP A 48 4.32 -8.42 1.69
CA ASP A 48 5.72 -8.86 1.74
C ASP A 48 6.60 -7.90 2.53
N ASP A 49 6.42 -6.60 2.33
CA ASP A 49 7.29 -5.58 2.94
C ASP A 49 6.86 -5.22 4.37
N HIS A 50 5.58 -5.38 4.69
CA HIS A 50 5.02 -4.99 5.98
C HIS A 50 4.06 -6.08 6.47
N VAL A 51 4.62 -7.13 7.05
CA VAL A 51 3.93 -8.40 7.36
C VAL A 51 2.65 -8.20 8.19
N GLY A 52 2.61 -7.18 9.05
CA GLY A 52 1.45 -6.89 9.90
C GLY A 52 0.32 -6.15 9.20
N TYR A 53 0.49 -5.75 7.93
CA TYR A 53 -0.46 -4.91 7.21
C TYR A 53 -1.03 -5.60 5.99
N ARG A 54 -2.28 -5.26 5.69
CA ARG A 54 -3.00 -5.81 4.53
C ARG A 54 -3.78 -4.71 3.83
N LEU A 55 -4.08 -4.93 2.56
CA LEU A 55 -4.82 -3.98 1.73
C LEU A 55 -5.95 -4.72 1.04
N SER A 56 -7.19 -4.27 1.28
CA SER A 56 -8.34 -4.84 0.61
C SER A 56 -8.48 -4.28 -0.81
N ASP A 57 -9.02 -5.08 -1.71
CA ASP A 57 -9.25 -4.64 -3.10
C ASP A 57 -10.20 -3.45 -3.16
N THR A 58 -11.22 -3.43 -2.30
CA THR A 58 -12.21 -2.33 -2.27
C THR A 58 -11.54 -1.00 -1.93
N ILE A 59 -10.72 -0.97 -0.89
CA ILE A 59 -10.02 0.26 -0.47
C ILE A 59 -8.98 0.64 -1.52
N LEU A 60 -8.28 -0.33 -2.10
CA LEU A 60 -7.31 -0.05 -3.16
C LEU A 60 -7.99 0.62 -4.36
N GLN A 61 -9.09 0.06 -4.85
CA GLN A 61 -9.78 0.61 -6.02
C GLN A 61 -10.36 1.99 -5.72
N SER A 62 -10.92 2.20 -4.54
CA SER A 62 -11.44 3.50 -4.14
C SER A 62 -10.32 4.54 -4.04
N SER A 63 -9.15 4.16 -3.53
CA SER A 63 -7.97 5.03 -3.42
C SER A 63 -7.42 5.41 -4.80
N ILE A 64 -7.35 4.44 -5.71
CA ILE A 64 -6.89 4.68 -7.08
C ILE A 64 -7.85 5.64 -7.80
N ARG A 65 -9.16 5.43 -7.67
CA ARG A 65 -10.16 6.35 -8.26
C ARG A 65 -10.00 7.76 -7.72
N PHE A 66 -9.74 7.89 -6.42
CA PHE A 66 -9.46 9.20 -5.82
C PHE A 66 -8.24 9.85 -6.49
N LEU A 67 -7.14 9.11 -6.62
CA LEU A 67 -5.91 9.62 -7.24
C LEU A 67 -6.10 9.98 -8.71
N GLU A 68 -6.90 9.22 -9.44
CA GLU A 68 -7.21 9.53 -10.82
C GLU A 68 -8.06 10.81 -10.93
N ARG A 69 -9.04 10.99 -10.05
CA ARG A 69 -9.87 12.22 -10.02
C ARG A 69 -9.05 13.45 -9.68
N GLU A 70 -8.04 13.30 -8.82
CA GLU A 70 -7.13 14.39 -8.46
C GLU A 70 -6.09 14.67 -9.56
N GLY A 71 -6.10 13.88 -10.62
CA GLY A 71 -5.14 14.06 -11.72
C GLY A 71 -3.72 13.67 -11.34
N MET A 72 -3.53 12.86 -10.30
CA MET A 72 -2.21 12.46 -9.82
C MET A 72 -1.73 11.16 -10.43
N VAL A 73 -2.66 10.29 -10.83
CA VAL A 73 -2.36 8.97 -11.37
C VAL A 73 -3.11 8.77 -12.67
N VAL A 74 -2.44 8.15 -13.64
CA VAL A 74 -3.04 7.70 -14.90
C VAL A 74 -2.83 6.21 -15.04
N SER A 75 -3.61 5.58 -15.89
CA SER A 75 -3.50 4.14 -16.11
C SER A 75 -3.54 3.82 -17.59
N TYR A 76 -2.98 2.67 -17.93
CA TYR A 76 -3.06 2.10 -19.27
C TYR A 76 -3.17 0.58 -19.17
N TRP A 77 -3.66 -0.05 -20.24
CA TRP A 77 -3.77 -1.49 -20.29
C TRP A 77 -2.52 -2.07 -20.94
N LYS A 78 -1.95 -3.08 -20.27
CA LYS A 78 -0.77 -3.77 -20.76
C LYS A 78 -1.12 -5.24 -21.00
N LYS A 79 -0.92 -5.72 -22.22
CA LYS A 79 -1.09 -7.12 -22.55
C LYS A 79 0.14 -7.90 -22.09
N PRO A 80 -0.05 -9.08 -21.46
CA PRO A 80 1.09 -9.91 -21.08
C PRO A 80 1.76 -10.47 -22.34
N ALA A 81 3.07 -10.75 -22.25
CA ALA A 81 3.85 -11.35 -23.33
C ALA A 81 3.40 -12.77 -23.66
N LYS A 82 2.73 -13.45 -22.74
CA LYS A 82 2.17 -14.80 -22.89
C LYS A 82 0.67 -14.74 -22.59
N ARG A 83 -0.02 -15.88 -22.75
CA ARG A 83 -1.45 -15.98 -22.46
C ARG A 83 -1.78 -15.43 -21.07
N GLY A 84 -2.79 -14.57 -20.97
CA GLY A 84 -3.26 -13.99 -19.73
C GLY A 84 -4.13 -12.78 -20.01
N ARG A 85 -4.77 -12.28 -18.94
CA ARG A 85 -5.62 -11.09 -19.02
C ARG A 85 -4.75 -9.84 -19.09
N PRO A 86 -5.17 -8.82 -19.85
CA PRO A 86 -4.50 -7.51 -19.78
C PRO A 86 -4.53 -6.98 -18.36
N ARG A 87 -3.45 -6.31 -17.95
CA ARG A 87 -3.34 -5.69 -16.64
C ARG A 87 -3.47 -4.19 -16.77
N ARG A 88 -4.17 -3.60 -15.82
CA ARG A 88 -4.24 -2.14 -15.73
C ARG A 88 -3.05 -1.64 -14.92
N ILE A 89 -2.20 -0.88 -15.59
CA ILE A 89 -0.95 -0.36 -15.00
C ILE A 89 -1.15 1.09 -14.61
N TYR A 90 -0.68 1.47 -13.43
CA TYR A 90 -0.83 2.81 -12.87
C TYR A 90 0.52 3.50 -12.81
N GLN A 91 0.53 4.80 -13.08
CA GLN A 91 1.72 5.64 -13.02
C GLN A 91 1.37 7.00 -12.44
N VAL A 92 2.34 7.64 -11.77
CA VAL A 92 2.19 9.02 -11.30
C VAL A 92 2.35 9.96 -12.49
N VAL A 93 1.47 10.95 -12.58
CA VAL A 93 1.54 12.01 -13.61
C VAL A 93 2.77 12.89 -13.33
N SER A 94 3.56 13.18 -14.37
CA SER A 94 4.83 13.92 -14.24
C SER A 94 4.67 15.25 -13.52
N GLU A 95 3.63 16.02 -13.84
CA GLU A 95 3.39 17.33 -13.25
C GLU A 95 2.99 17.28 -11.78
N LYS A 96 2.64 16.09 -11.28
CA LYS A 96 2.20 15.88 -9.89
C LYS A 96 3.24 15.15 -9.04
N GLN A 97 4.44 14.95 -9.56
CA GLN A 97 5.48 14.18 -8.85
C GLN A 97 5.83 14.77 -7.49
N GLN A 98 5.96 16.08 -7.38
CA GLN A 98 6.31 16.70 -6.09
C GLN A 98 5.22 16.45 -5.04
N LYS A 99 3.96 16.66 -5.42
CA LYS A 99 2.84 16.40 -4.52
C LYS A 99 2.77 14.93 -4.13
N ALA A 100 3.02 14.03 -5.09
CA ALA A 100 3.06 12.59 -4.83
C ALA A 100 4.18 12.23 -3.86
N GLN A 101 5.36 12.85 -4.00
CA GLN A 101 6.49 12.63 -3.09
C GLN A 101 6.15 13.09 -1.66
N ASP A 102 5.48 14.22 -1.52
CA ASP A 102 5.07 14.72 -0.22
C ASP A 102 4.14 13.73 0.49
N LEU A 103 3.15 13.22 -0.23
CA LEU A 103 2.20 12.24 0.32
C LEU A 103 2.87 10.89 0.59
N ALA A 104 3.74 10.44 -0.31
CA ALA A 104 4.49 9.20 -0.12
C ALA A 104 5.37 9.26 1.13
N GLN A 105 5.92 10.45 1.44
CA GLN A 105 6.73 10.64 2.64
C GLN A 105 5.91 10.45 3.91
N LEU A 106 4.62 10.86 3.89
CA LEU A 106 3.73 10.61 5.03
C LEU A 106 3.60 9.12 5.35
N TRP A 107 3.50 8.29 4.32
CA TRP A 107 3.46 6.84 4.49
C TRP A 107 4.77 6.32 5.10
N ARG A 108 5.91 6.75 4.56
CA ARG A 108 7.21 6.31 5.04
C ARG A 108 7.42 6.69 6.50
N ASP A 109 7.06 7.92 6.86
CA ASP A 109 7.16 8.39 8.24
C ASP A 109 6.24 7.60 9.18
N TYR A 110 5.03 7.31 8.72
CA TYR A 110 4.07 6.52 9.50
C TYR A 110 4.63 5.13 9.81
N ILE A 111 5.16 4.43 8.81
CA ILE A 111 5.70 3.09 8.98
C ILE A 111 6.95 3.12 9.86
N GLU A 112 7.83 4.09 9.67
CA GLU A 112 9.05 4.24 10.46
C GLU A 112 8.74 4.55 11.92
N ASN A 113 7.79 5.44 12.19
CA ASN A 113 7.37 5.76 13.54
C ASN A 113 6.78 4.55 14.25
N LYS A 114 5.96 3.75 13.56
CA LYS A 114 5.42 2.51 14.13
C LYS A 114 6.54 1.55 14.51
N SER A 115 7.54 1.37 13.65
CA SER A 115 8.70 0.52 13.93
C SER A 115 9.51 1.05 15.11
N SER A 116 9.75 2.36 15.17
CA SER A 116 10.49 3.00 16.27
C SER A 116 9.78 2.82 17.60
N ILE A 117 8.46 3.02 17.63
CA ILE A 117 7.67 2.85 18.84
C ILE A 117 7.75 1.40 19.33
N LEU A 118 7.61 0.43 18.42
CA LEU A 118 7.72 -0.98 18.75
C LEU A 118 9.10 -1.34 19.27
N SER A 119 10.16 -0.77 18.69
CA SER A 119 11.54 -0.97 19.17
C SER A 119 11.74 -0.48 20.60
N GLN A 120 11.11 0.63 20.96
CA GLN A 120 11.22 1.19 22.32
C GLN A 120 10.58 0.29 23.37
N PHE A 121 9.62 -0.54 23.01
CA PHE A 121 8.91 -1.42 23.91
C PHE A 121 9.38 -2.86 23.89
N SER A 122 10.36 -3.21 23.06
CA SER A 122 10.78 -4.61 22.83
C SER A 122 12.07 -5.00 23.56
N ASP A 123 12.38 -4.38 24.65
CA ASP A 123 13.54 -4.75 25.46
C ASP A 123 13.30 -6.04 26.24
#